data_4a831e02a56a46e1761f9b790279cb65
#
_entry.id   4a831e02a56a46e1761f9b790279cb65
#
_cell.length_a   1.000
_cell.length_b   1.000
_cell.length_c   1.000
_cell.angle_alpha   90.00
_cell.angle_beta   90.00
_cell.angle_gamma   90.00
#
_symmetry.space_group_name_H-M   'P 1'
#
loop_
_entity.id
_entity.type
_entity.pdbx_description
1 polymer ?
#
loop_
_entity_poly.entity_id
_entity_poly.type
_entity_poly.pdbx_seq_one_letter_code
_entity_poly.pdbx_strand_id
1 'polypeptide(L)'
;MTVVTMVWVQEHVHEVRNATKAVLSYLAFKAHYDDGTAAWPAIGTIAGACVLSEKTMQRSIDQLLAPGLLEPGQQTFSAINPKTGKPVRRNYQTVVWNVICKESNLPTEPFEDRNASKVRAAMKRADKAKAKMPSPEPEGEEDDGREDKMSGFSDGSQPEET
;
A
#
# COMPACT_ATOMS: atom_id res chain seq x y z
N MET A 1 9.60 9.22 8.75
CA MET A 1 8.91 8.03 8.21
C MET A 1 9.91 6.91 8.22
N THR A 2 9.64 5.87 8.95
CA THR A 2 10.56 4.74 9.08
C THR A 2 9.93 3.46 8.55
N VAL A 3 10.70 2.75 7.72
CA VAL A 3 10.29 1.47 7.16
C VAL A 3 10.64 0.33 8.12
N VAL A 4 11.68 0.51 8.93
CA VAL A 4 12.20 -0.51 9.85
C VAL A 4 11.12 -0.96 10.83
N THR A 5 10.50 -0.04 11.56
CA THR A 5 9.42 -0.34 12.51
C THR A 5 8.20 -0.96 11.83
N MET A 6 7.86 -0.49 10.60
CA MET A 6 6.74 -1.05 9.86
C MET A 6 7.01 -2.51 9.45
N VAL A 7 8.21 -2.82 8.97
CA VAL A 7 8.62 -4.20 8.63
C VAL A 7 8.55 -5.06 9.88
N TRP A 8 9.10 -4.59 10.99
CA TRP A 8 9.05 -5.29 12.28
C TRP A 8 7.60 -5.63 12.69
N VAL A 9 6.67 -4.66 12.59
CA VAL A 9 5.24 -4.89 12.89
C VAL A 9 4.64 -5.97 11.98
N GLN A 10 5.01 -5.99 10.70
CA GLN A 10 4.48 -6.99 9.77
C GLN A 10 4.98 -8.40 10.07
N GLU A 11 6.26 -8.53 10.41
CA GLU A 11 6.94 -9.81 10.62
C GLU A 11 6.68 -10.40 12.01
N HIS A 12 6.57 -9.56 13.05
CA HIS A 12 6.59 -10.03 14.43
C HIS A 12 5.25 -9.86 15.19
N VAL A 13 4.38 -8.94 14.75
CA VAL A 13 3.12 -8.72 15.45
C VAL A 13 2.00 -9.57 14.83
N HIS A 14 1.64 -10.66 15.48
CA HIS A 14 0.59 -11.59 15.06
C HIS A 14 -0.65 -11.60 15.95
N GLU A 15 -0.58 -10.94 17.09
CA GLU A 15 -1.64 -10.91 18.11
C GLU A 15 -2.85 -10.09 17.66
N VAL A 16 -2.60 -9.03 16.88
CA VAL A 16 -3.65 -8.14 16.35
C VAL A 16 -3.85 -8.35 14.86
N ARG A 17 -5.09 -8.20 14.41
CA ARG A 17 -5.49 -8.48 13.02
C ARG A 17 -6.34 -7.37 12.43
N ASN A 18 -6.57 -7.44 11.13
CA ASN A 18 -7.49 -6.56 10.40
C ASN A 18 -7.23 -5.07 10.64
N ALA A 19 -8.27 -4.33 11.00
CA ALA A 19 -8.22 -2.89 11.23
C ALA A 19 -7.15 -2.48 12.25
N THR A 20 -7.02 -3.22 13.35
CA THR A 20 -6.07 -2.93 14.42
C THR A 20 -4.61 -3.06 13.92
N LYS A 21 -4.31 -4.10 13.12
CA LYS A 21 -2.97 -4.24 12.52
C LYS A 21 -2.70 -3.16 11.48
N ALA A 22 -3.70 -2.75 10.69
CA ALA A 22 -3.56 -1.66 9.73
C ALA A 22 -3.22 -0.33 10.43
N VAL A 23 -3.90 -0.02 11.54
CA VAL A 23 -3.63 1.17 12.35
C VAL A 23 -2.21 1.13 12.93
N LEU A 24 -1.79 0.00 13.51
CA LEU A 24 -0.44 -0.17 14.07
C LEU A 24 0.63 0.00 12.98
N SER A 25 0.46 -0.63 11.82
CA SER A 25 1.38 -0.52 10.69
C SER A 25 1.48 0.92 10.17
N TYR A 26 0.36 1.63 10.13
CA TYR A 26 0.35 3.03 9.73
C TYR A 26 1.08 3.93 10.74
N LEU A 27 0.87 3.71 12.06
CA LEU A 27 1.58 4.43 13.10
C LEU A 27 3.09 4.14 13.04
N ALA A 28 3.49 2.88 12.86
CA ALA A 28 4.87 2.47 12.67
C ALA A 28 5.51 3.19 11.47
N PHE A 29 4.81 3.25 10.35
CA PHE A 29 5.27 3.98 9.15
C PHE A 29 5.41 5.48 9.40
N LYS A 30 4.56 6.07 10.25
CA LYS A 30 4.58 7.50 10.62
C LYS A 30 5.50 7.82 11.78
N ALA A 31 6.10 6.83 12.44
CA ALA A 31 7.10 7.05 13.46
C ALA A 31 8.23 7.94 12.94
N HIS A 32 8.74 8.81 13.80
CA HIS A 32 9.83 9.72 13.44
C HIS A 32 11.18 9.03 13.52
N TYR A 33 11.34 8.14 14.48
CA TYR A 33 12.55 7.36 14.73
C TYR A 33 12.38 5.89 14.34
N ASP A 34 13.50 5.24 14.03
CA ASP A 34 13.53 3.84 13.61
C ASP A 34 13.19 2.85 14.73
N ASP A 35 13.20 3.30 15.97
CA ASP A 35 12.77 2.57 17.16
C ASP A 35 11.23 2.55 17.35
N GLY A 36 10.48 3.20 16.45
CA GLY A 36 9.02 3.27 16.51
C GLY A 36 8.47 4.43 17.32
N THR A 37 9.35 5.30 17.84
CA THR A 37 8.91 6.42 18.68
C THR A 37 8.48 7.64 17.88
N ALA A 38 7.69 8.50 18.54
CA ALA A 38 7.24 9.80 18.05
C ALA A 38 6.43 9.73 16.74
N ALA A 39 5.35 8.96 16.71
CA ALA A 39 4.32 9.02 15.68
C ALA A 39 3.18 9.96 16.14
N TRP A 40 2.83 10.99 15.35
CA TRP A 40 1.76 11.94 15.72
C TRP A 40 0.76 12.25 14.60
N PRO A 41 0.31 11.29 13.81
CA PRO A 41 -0.72 11.58 12.81
C PRO A 41 -2.06 11.92 13.49
N ALA A 42 -2.84 12.82 12.86
CA ALA A 42 -4.18 13.12 13.32
C ALA A 42 -5.10 11.90 13.15
N ILE A 43 -6.09 11.77 14.04
CA ILE A 43 -7.08 10.66 14.03
C ILE A 43 -7.74 10.51 12.65
N GLY A 44 -8.23 11.61 12.07
CA GLY A 44 -8.83 11.60 10.75
C GLY A 44 -7.86 11.19 9.63
N THR A 45 -6.56 11.50 9.78
CA THR A 45 -5.53 11.08 8.83
C THR A 45 -5.29 9.57 8.89
N ILE A 46 -5.27 8.98 10.09
CA ILE A 46 -5.15 7.52 10.27
C ILE A 46 -6.39 6.83 9.70
N ALA A 47 -7.57 7.33 10.07
CA ALA A 47 -8.85 6.78 9.62
C ALA A 47 -8.96 6.78 8.08
N GLY A 48 -8.59 7.91 7.44
CA GLY A 48 -8.57 8.02 5.98
C GLY A 48 -7.58 7.08 5.32
N ALA A 49 -6.34 6.98 5.86
CA ALA A 49 -5.30 6.12 5.30
C ALA A 49 -5.62 4.62 5.43
N CYS A 50 -6.28 4.23 6.52
CA CYS A 50 -6.68 2.84 6.79
C CYS A 50 -8.09 2.51 6.24
N VAL A 51 -8.77 3.48 5.64
CA VAL A 51 -10.17 3.34 5.15
C VAL A 51 -11.10 2.86 6.28
N LEU A 52 -11.00 3.50 7.45
CA LEU A 52 -11.75 3.15 8.65
C LEU A 52 -12.58 4.35 9.13
N SER A 53 -13.67 4.07 9.84
CA SER A 53 -14.35 5.13 10.60
C SER A 53 -13.51 5.55 11.80
N GLU A 54 -13.61 6.81 12.24
CA GLU A 54 -12.88 7.30 13.42
C GLU A 54 -13.21 6.49 14.67
N LYS A 55 -14.46 6.03 14.81
CA LYS A 55 -14.88 5.16 15.90
C LYS A 55 -14.17 3.80 15.89
N THR A 56 -13.99 3.20 14.71
CA THR A 56 -13.25 1.94 14.55
C THR A 56 -11.78 2.16 14.85
N MET A 57 -11.22 3.26 14.36
CA MET A 57 -9.83 3.64 14.61
C MET A 57 -9.58 3.84 16.12
N GLN A 58 -10.46 4.56 16.85
CA GLN A 58 -10.33 4.73 18.28
C GLN A 58 -10.34 3.39 19.04
N ARG A 59 -11.26 2.49 18.68
CA ARG A 59 -11.29 1.12 19.24
C ARG A 59 -10.00 0.34 18.94
N SER A 60 -9.44 0.51 17.74
CA SER A 60 -8.17 -0.13 17.39
C SER A 60 -7.02 0.39 18.24
N ILE A 61 -6.97 1.69 18.55
CA ILE A 61 -5.98 2.27 19.47
C ILE A 61 -6.15 1.65 20.87
N ASP A 62 -7.37 1.57 21.40
CA ASP A 62 -7.63 0.97 22.71
C ASP A 62 -7.17 -0.50 22.76
N GLN A 63 -7.39 -1.26 21.67
CA GLN A 63 -6.91 -2.63 21.53
C GLN A 63 -5.38 -2.74 21.42
N LEU A 64 -4.68 -1.71 20.98
CA LEU A 64 -3.22 -1.69 20.91
C LEU A 64 -2.58 -1.27 22.24
N LEU A 65 -3.26 -0.43 23.01
CA LEU A 65 -2.80 0.00 24.33
C LEU A 65 -2.85 -1.15 25.35
N ALA A 66 -3.87 -2.00 25.30
CA ALA A 66 -4.06 -3.09 26.25
C ALA A 66 -2.89 -4.10 26.30
N PRO A 67 -2.37 -4.62 25.17
CA PRO A 67 -1.20 -5.51 25.15
C PRO A 67 0.14 -4.75 25.22
N GLY A 68 0.15 -3.42 25.28
CA GLY A 68 1.37 -2.62 25.31
C GLY A 68 2.13 -2.58 23.98
N LEU A 69 1.43 -2.76 22.86
CA LEU A 69 1.99 -2.58 21.51
C LEU A 69 2.09 -1.10 21.12
N LEU A 70 1.32 -0.27 21.80
CA LEU A 70 1.28 1.17 21.63
C LEU A 70 1.33 1.83 23.02
N GLU A 71 2.09 2.90 23.14
CA GLU A 71 2.15 3.71 24.36
C GLU A 71 2.06 5.20 24.02
N PRO A 72 1.51 6.04 24.90
CA PRO A 72 1.61 7.49 24.74
C PRO A 72 3.07 7.93 24.79
N GLY A 73 3.52 8.61 23.75
CA GLY A 73 4.87 9.17 23.69
C GLY A 73 4.97 10.54 24.37
N GLN A 74 6.10 11.21 24.19
CA GLN A 74 6.34 12.54 24.74
C GLN A 74 5.45 13.58 24.03
N GLN A 75 4.44 14.08 24.70
CA GLN A 75 3.45 14.99 24.14
C GLN A 75 4.02 16.38 23.76
N THR A 76 5.15 16.76 24.34
CA THR A 76 5.87 18.01 24.01
C THR A 76 6.82 17.86 22.84
N PHE A 77 6.93 16.65 22.25
CA PHE A 77 7.84 16.37 21.13
C PHE A 77 7.55 17.30 19.94
N SER A 78 8.60 17.86 19.37
CA SER A 78 8.59 18.59 18.10
C SER A 78 9.75 18.14 17.23
N ALA A 79 9.46 17.68 16.03
CA ALA A 79 10.48 17.36 15.05
C ALA A 79 11.19 18.62 14.58
N ILE A 80 12.46 18.51 14.25
CA ILE A 80 13.22 19.60 13.63
C ILE A 80 13.19 19.41 12.11
N ASN A 81 12.84 20.45 11.37
CA ASN A 81 12.93 20.43 9.92
C ASN A 81 14.41 20.41 9.49
N PRO A 82 14.88 19.34 8.81
CA PRO A 82 16.30 19.22 8.46
C PRO A 82 16.80 20.30 7.51
N LYS A 83 15.90 20.95 6.74
CA LYS A 83 16.25 22.03 5.80
C LYS A 83 16.36 23.39 6.46
N THR A 84 15.58 23.66 7.49
CA THR A 84 15.47 25.00 8.11
C THR A 84 16.02 25.06 9.51
N GLY A 85 16.33 23.91 10.15
CA GLY A 85 16.76 23.80 11.56
C GLY A 85 15.70 24.24 12.58
N LYS A 86 14.48 24.54 12.13
CA LYS A 86 13.40 25.03 13.01
C LYS A 86 12.46 23.89 13.41
N PRO A 87 11.87 23.94 14.63
CA PRO A 87 10.89 22.96 15.04
C PRO A 87 9.66 23.01 14.12
N VAL A 88 9.21 21.82 13.69
CA VAL A 88 7.99 21.66 12.92
C VAL A 88 6.81 21.92 13.84
N ARG A 89 5.93 22.84 13.41
CA ARG A 89 4.73 23.15 14.18
C ARG A 89 3.80 21.94 14.20
N ARG A 90 3.59 21.38 15.39
CA ARG A 90 2.64 20.28 15.59
C ARG A 90 1.27 20.87 15.97
N ASN A 91 0.19 20.26 15.46
CA ASN A 91 -1.12 20.54 16.02
C ASN A 91 -1.21 19.86 17.39
N TYR A 92 -1.34 20.65 18.46
CA TYR A 92 -1.41 20.14 19.83
C TYR A 92 -2.62 19.24 20.12
N GLN A 93 -3.57 19.18 19.21
CA GLN A 93 -4.69 18.21 19.28
C GLN A 93 -4.30 16.79 18.87
N THR A 94 -3.11 16.60 18.27
CA THR A 94 -2.62 15.27 17.90
C THR A 94 -1.86 14.65 19.06
N VAL A 95 -2.20 13.40 19.38
CA VAL A 95 -1.48 12.60 20.38
C VAL A 95 -0.21 12.03 19.74
N VAL A 96 0.88 12.05 20.50
CA VAL A 96 2.13 11.38 20.13
C VAL A 96 2.06 9.96 20.64
N TRP A 97 2.33 9.02 19.75
CA TRP A 97 2.34 7.59 20.02
C TRP A 97 3.73 7.00 19.83
N ASN A 98 4.07 6.01 20.63
CA ASN A 98 5.24 5.17 20.44
C ASN A 98 4.76 3.75 20.13
N VAL A 99 5.23 3.21 19.02
CA VAL A 99 5.04 1.79 18.68
C VAL A 99 6.15 1.00 19.38
N ILE A 100 5.78 0.03 20.18
CA ILE A 100 6.70 -0.71 21.01
C ILE A 100 7.16 -1.97 20.29
N CYS A 101 8.40 -1.94 19.83
CA CYS A 101 9.08 -3.06 19.17
C CYS A 101 9.83 -3.89 20.23
N LYS A 102 9.13 -4.78 20.95
CA LYS A 102 9.73 -5.65 21.97
C LYS A 102 9.83 -7.08 21.45
N GLU A 103 10.90 -7.76 21.78
CA GLU A 103 11.05 -9.20 21.51
C GLU A 103 9.97 -10.06 22.17
N SER A 104 9.39 -9.57 23.28
CA SER A 104 8.26 -10.23 23.96
C SER A 104 6.99 -10.33 23.10
N ASN A 105 6.90 -9.54 22.02
CA ASN A 105 5.78 -9.59 21.05
C ASN A 105 6.06 -10.57 19.92
N LEU A 106 7.23 -11.23 19.91
CA LEU A 106 7.53 -12.31 18.99
C LEU A 106 6.63 -13.52 19.30
N PRO A 107 6.08 -14.19 18.29
CA PRO A 107 5.35 -15.41 18.50
C PRO A 107 6.30 -16.47 19.12
N THR A 108 5.90 -17.03 20.25
CA THR A 108 6.66 -18.07 20.98
C THR A 108 6.72 -19.37 20.18
N GLU A 109 5.76 -19.56 19.28
CA GLU A 109 5.66 -20.73 18.41
C GLU A 109 5.72 -20.34 16.94
N PRO A 110 6.32 -21.17 16.06
CA PRO A 110 6.29 -20.92 14.63
C PRO A 110 4.84 -20.79 14.16
N PHE A 111 4.55 -19.76 13.40
CA PHE A 111 3.23 -19.56 12.81
C PHE A 111 2.89 -20.74 11.89
N GLU A 112 2.03 -21.65 12.35
CA GLU A 112 1.46 -22.66 11.47
C GLU A 112 0.61 -21.95 10.40
N ASP A 113 1.06 -21.97 9.17
CA ASP A 113 0.29 -21.45 8.05
C ASP A 113 -0.93 -22.33 7.78
N ARG A 114 -2.00 -22.08 8.55
CA ARG A 114 -3.30 -22.77 8.40
C ARG A 114 -3.89 -22.63 7.01
N ASN A 115 -3.34 -21.74 6.21
CA ASN A 115 -3.78 -21.50 4.84
C ASN A 115 -2.85 -22.10 3.78
N ALA A 116 -1.73 -22.72 4.15
CA ALA A 116 -0.79 -23.32 3.19
C ALA A 116 -1.51 -24.31 2.23
N SER A 117 -2.45 -25.08 2.73
CA SER A 117 -3.27 -25.98 1.91
C SER A 117 -4.18 -25.22 0.92
N LYS A 118 -4.75 -24.08 1.35
CA LYS A 118 -5.61 -23.24 0.51
C LYS A 118 -4.79 -22.52 -0.55
N VAL A 119 -3.60 -22.03 -0.21
CA VAL A 119 -2.66 -21.39 -1.14
C VAL A 119 -2.20 -22.39 -2.19
N ARG A 120 -1.80 -23.61 -1.81
CA ARG A 120 -1.46 -24.69 -2.75
C ARG A 120 -2.62 -25.05 -3.67
N ALA A 121 -3.85 -25.10 -3.14
CA ALA A 121 -5.05 -25.36 -3.95
C ALA A 121 -5.34 -24.20 -4.91
N ALA A 122 -5.15 -22.96 -4.51
CA ALA A 122 -5.31 -21.78 -5.35
C ALA A 122 -4.27 -21.75 -6.48
N MET A 123 -3.00 -22.02 -6.18
CA MET A 123 -1.93 -22.14 -7.17
C MET A 123 -2.24 -23.22 -8.21
N LYS A 124 -2.66 -24.41 -7.76
CA LYS A 124 -3.04 -25.50 -8.66
C LYS A 124 -4.21 -25.16 -9.59
N ARG A 125 -5.18 -24.34 -9.10
CA ARG A 125 -6.28 -23.83 -9.92
C ARG A 125 -5.79 -22.81 -10.95
N ALA A 126 -4.89 -21.91 -10.55
CA ALA A 126 -4.30 -20.92 -11.44
C ALA A 126 -3.47 -21.58 -12.56
N ASP A 127 -2.68 -22.58 -12.25
CA ASP A 127 -1.90 -23.35 -13.24
C ASP A 127 -2.81 -24.10 -14.22
N LYS A 128 -3.90 -24.70 -13.71
CA LYS A 128 -4.89 -25.35 -14.57
C LYS A 128 -5.65 -24.37 -15.46
N ALA A 129 -5.89 -23.16 -14.98
CA ALA A 129 -6.52 -22.10 -15.77
C ALA A 129 -5.57 -21.60 -16.88
N LYS A 130 -4.28 -21.43 -16.59
CA LYS A 130 -3.26 -21.09 -17.59
C LYS A 130 -3.11 -22.15 -18.67
N ALA A 131 -3.14 -23.43 -18.28
CA ALA A 131 -3.05 -24.55 -19.24
C ALA A 131 -4.28 -24.67 -20.13
N LYS A 132 -5.42 -24.05 -19.77
CA LYS A 132 -6.67 -24.06 -20.54
C LYS A 132 -6.85 -22.83 -21.44
N MET A 133 -5.97 -21.82 -21.33
CA MET A 133 -5.99 -20.70 -22.27
C MET A 133 -5.46 -21.19 -23.63
N PRO A 134 -6.22 -21.04 -24.71
CA PRO A 134 -5.69 -21.33 -26.06
C PRO A 134 -4.51 -20.38 -26.31
N SER A 135 -3.44 -20.92 -26.87
CA SER A 135 -2.31 -20.14 -27.36
C SER A 135 -2.86 -19.07 -28.31
N PRO A 136 -2.39 -17.82 -28.25
CA PRO A 136 -2.73 -16.85 -29.27
C PRO A 136 -2.27 -17.40 -30.60
N GLU A 137 -3.22 -17.57 -31.51
CA GLU A 137 -2.90 -17.94 -32.92
C GLU A 137 -1.98 -16.82 -33.44
N PRO A 138 -0.91 -17.18 -34.18
CA PRO A 138 -0.11 -16.18 -34.82
C PRO A 138 -1.02 -15.44 -35.82
N GLU A 139 -1.17 -14.14 -35.65
CA GLU A 139 -1.84 -13.29 -36.61
C GLU A 139 -1.17 -13.51 -37.96
N GLY A 140 -1.96 -14.04 -38.89
CA GLY A 140 -1.51 -14.28 -40.25
C GLY A 140 -1.08 -12.97 -40.87
N GLU A 141 0.12 -12.91 -41.40
CA GLU A 141 0.58 -11.87 -42.29
C GLU A 141 -0.40 -11.78 -43.47
N GLU A 142 -1.24 -10.75 -43.44
CA GLU A 142 -1.99 -10.35 -44.62
C GLU A 142 -0.98 -9.78 -45.62
N ASP A 143 -0.61 -10.60 -46.58
CA ASP A 143 0.08 -10.25 -47.81
C ASP A 143 -0.79 -9.25 -48.59
N ASP A 144 -0.51 -7.96 -48.41
CA ASP A 144 -1.11 -6.86 -49.18
C ASP A 144 -0.47 -6.82 -50.59
N GLY A 145 -0.88 -7.77 -51.42
CA GLY A 145 -0.62 -7.75 -52.83
C GLY A 145 -1.42 -6.68 -53.58
N ARG A 146 -1.00 -5.44 -53.44
CA ARG A 146 -1.51 -4.35 -54.28
C ARG A 146 -0.76 -4.31 -55.60
N GLU A 147 -1.34 -5.00 -56.57
CA GLU A 147 -0.99 -4.79 -57.99
C GLU A 147 -1.38 -3.39 -58.43
N ASP A 148 -0.35 -2.68 -58.93
CA ASP A 148 -0.44 -1.47 -59.74
C ASP A 148 -1.29 -1.74 -60.99
N LYS A 149 -2.38 -1.04 -61.19
CA LYS A 149 -2.97 -0.76 -62.49
C LYS A 149 -3.00 0.72 -62.73
N MET A 150 -1.95 1.21 -63.36
CA MET A 150 -1.99 2.40 -64.20
C MET A 150 -2.99 2.20 -65.35
N SER A 151 -3.88 3.09 -65.55
CA SER A 151 -4.24 3.71 -66.83
C SER A 151 -5.42 4.64 -66.64
N GLY A 152 -5.33 5.81 -67.04
CA GLY A 152 -5.93 6.54 -68.15
C GLY A 152 -6.23 7.97 -67.78
N PHE A 153 -5.38 8.82 -68.13
CA PHE A 153 -5.41 10.02 -68.89
C PHE A 153 -6.80 10.44 -69.48
N SER A 154 -7.29 11.65 -69.14
CA SER A 154 -7.99 12.61 -69.99
C SER A 154 -8.50 13.78 -69.15
N ASP A 155 -7.86 14.92 -69.17
CA ASP A 155 -8.07 16.12 -70.03
C ASP A 155 -9.48 16.72 -70.01
N GLY A 156 -9.53 17.99 -69.69
CA GLY A 156 -10.74 18.77 -69.98
C GLY A 156 -11.00 19.98 -69.09
N SER A 157 -10.26 21.10 -69.35
CA SER A 157 -10.81 22.45 -69.48
C SER A 157 -11.44 23.17 -68.26
N GLN A 158 -10.77 24.25 -67.87
CA GLN A 158 -11.36 25.54 -67.46
C GLN A 158 -12.29 26.11 -68.55
N PRO A 159 -13.10 27.16 -68.32
CA PRO A 159 -12.75 28.41 -67.65
C PRO A 159 -13.92 29.15 -66.92
N GLU A 160 -13.50 30.18 -66.14
CA GLU A 160 -13.98 31.59 -66.05
C GLU A 160 -15.32 31.97 -65.41
N GLU A 161 -15.12 32.95 -64.52
CA GLU A 161 -15.81 34.24 -64.31
C GLU A 161 -17.31 34.25 -63.87
N THR A 162 -17.56 34.85 -62.80
CA THR A 162 -17.75 36.26 -62.37
C THR A 162 -17.91 36.39 -60.88
#